data_d6b06c9d2efb0a5e24e332b57eeb31b8
#
_entry.id   d6b06c9d2efb0a5e24e332b57eeb31b8
#
_cell.length_a   1.000
_cell.length_b   1.000
_cell.length_c   1.000
_cell.angle_alpha   90.00
_cell.angle_beta   90.00
_cell.angle_gamma   90.00
#
_symmetry.space_group_name_H-M   'P 1'
#
loop_
_entity.id
_entity.type
_entity.pdbx_description
1 polymer ?
#
loop_
_entity_poly.entity_id
_entity_poly.type
_entity_poly.pdbx_seq_one_letter_code
_entity_poly.pdbx_strand_id
1 'polypeptide(L)'
;GWEYRACNVWDKGIQHVAGNTNTQSLRQLPVVTEICVHYIKKPTFSLNGNGSATSMKDWLRHEWKRTGLPFSKTNEAAGVKNAATRKWFTDDWLWYMPPPEAFEKLVEYANEHGMTSGRPYFSMDGKKPLTKEEWEKQRAKFYCPMGVTNVWAQPPVNGVERVKEGLKAVHLNQKPLNIIKMLIEISSDVGDLIWEPFGGLCTGAIASHELKRSYVAAEINEETYNAALKRFKKHLSAPRLL
;
A
#
# COMPACT_ATOMS: atom_id res chain seq x y z
N GLY A 1 -0.81 -13.75 5.02
CA GLY A 1 -2.01 -13.59 4.21
C GLY A 1 -2.35 -12.14 3.91
N TRP A 2 -3.42 -11.92 3.15
CA TRP A 2 -3.97 -10.60 2.89
C TRP A 2 -4.92 -10.18 4.02
N GLU A 3 -4.86 -8.92 4.41
CA GLU A 3 -5.74 -8.34 5.41
C GLU A 3 -6.56 -7.21 4.79
N TYR A 4 -7.89 -7.29 4.95
CA TYR A 4 -8.80 -6.22 4.57
C TYR A 4 -8.55 -4.98 5.44
N ARG A 5 -8.49 -3.81 4.81
CA ARG A 5 -8.30 -2.53 5.49
C ARG A 5 -9.49 -1.60 5.35
N ALA A 6 -9.98 -1.43 4.13
CA ALA A 6 -11.03 -0.46 3.89
C ALA A 6 -11.84 -0.80 2.63
N CYS A 7 -13.07 -0.35 2.62
CA CYS A 7 -13.90 -0.21 1.43
C CYS A 7 -13.98 1.28 1.10
N ASN A 8 -13.47 1.62 -0.08
CA ASN A 8 -13.55 2.97 -0.61
C ASN A 8 -14.58 3.01 -1.72
N VAL A 9 -15.27 4.12 -1.86
CA VAL A 9 -16.36 4.27 -2.83
C VAL A 9 -16.02 5.40 -3.78
N TRP A 10 -15.90 5.09 -5.05
CA TRP A 10 -15.87 6.10 -6.09
C TRP A 10 -17.29 6.44 -6.52
N ASP A 11 -17.78 7.62 -6.16
CA ASP A 11 -19.04 8.18 -6.60
C ASP A 11 -18.83 8.94 -7.92
N LYS A 12 -19.45 8.41 -8.97
CA LYS A 12 -19.40 8.97 -10.33
C LYS A 12 -20.40 10.12 -10.53
N GLY A 13 -21.33 10.28 -9.61
CA GLY A 13 -22.46 11.22 -9.72
C GLY A 13 -23.54 10.74 -10.69
N ILE A 14 -24.80 10.85 -10.30
CA ILE A 14 -25.95 10.38 -11.09
C ILE A 14 -26.02 11.02 -12.49
N GLN A 15 -25.56 12.26 -12.62
CA GLN A 15 -25.58 13.02 -13.88
C GLN A 15 -24.62 12.46 -14.94
N HIS A 16 -23.65 11.65 -14.53
CA HIS A 16 -22.58 11.17 -15.38
C HIS A 16 -22.70 9.69 -15.75
N VAL A 17 -23.75 9.01 -15.27
CA VAL A 17 -23.96 7.59 -15.55
C VAL A 17 -25.19 7.45 -16.44
N ALA A 18 -24.93 7.06 -17.69
CA ALA A 18 -26.00 6.87 -18.69
C ALA A 18 -27.01 5.80 -18.24
N GLY A 19 -28.28 6.01 -18.54
CA GLY A 19 -29.36 5.09 -18.22
C GLY A 19 -29.98 5.28 -16.84
N ASN A 20 -29.38 6.05 -15.95
CA ASN A 20 -29.89 6.28 -14.59
C ASN A 20 -30.96 7.39 -14.51
N THR A 21 -31.27 8.08 -15.61
CA THR A 21 -32.25 9.16 -15.65
C THR A 21 -33.69 8.67 -15.81
N ASN A 22 -33.91 7.45 -16.31
CA ASN A 22 -35.24 6.86 -16.42
C ASN A 22 -35.51 5.89 -15.26
N THR A 23 -35.77 6.44 -14.08
CA THR A 23 -35.94 5.67 -12.85
C THR A 23 -37.30 4.99 -12.72
N GLN A 24 -38.29 5.36 -13.55
CA GLN A 24 -39.66 4.82 -13.45
C GLN A 24 -39.75 3.31 -13.75
N SER A 25 -38.89 2.80 -14.62
CA SER A 25 -38.81 1.38 -14.95
C SER A 25 -37.81 0.59 -14.09
N LEU A 26 -36.97 1.27 -13.33
CA LEU A 26 -35.98 0.61 -12.48
C LEU A 26 -36.64 0.15 -11.17
N ARG A 27 -36.47 -1.14 -10.86
CA ARG A 27 -36.92 -1.71 -9.58
C ARG A 27 -35.78 -1.80 -8.56
N GLN A 28 -34.76 -0.96 -8.73
CA GLN A 28 -33.58 -0.86 -7.86
C GLN A 28 -33.04 0.57 -7.90
N LEU A 29 -32.24 0.92 -6.91
CA LEU A 29 -31.52 2.20 -6.93
C LEU A 29 -30.50 2.25 -8.08
N PRO A 30 -30.39 3.38 -8.80
CA PRO A 30 -29.34 3.56 -9.81
C PRO A 30 -27.95 3.34 -9.23
N VAL A 31 -27.12 2.53 -9.90
CA VAL A 31 -25.76 2.27 -9.48
C VAL A 31 -24.85 3.34 -10.08
N VAL A 32 -24.43 4.29 -9.28
CA VAL A 32 -23.56 5.40 -9.68
C VAL A 32 -22.14 5.31 -9.11
N THR A 33 -21.85 4.23 -8.39
CA THR A 33 -20.59 4.05 -7.68
C THR A 33 -19.78 2.87 -8.19
N GLU A 34 -18.48 2.92 -7.95
CA GLU A 34 -17.59 1.76 -7.99
C GLU A 34 -16.92 1.58 -6.64
N ILE A 35 -16.69 0.32 -6.26
CA ILE A 35 -16.06 -0.03 -4.99
C ILE A 35 -14.59 -0.33 -5.24
N CYS A 36 -13.72 0.27 -4.42
CA CYS A 36 -12.30 -0.02 -4.38
C CYS A 36 -11.95 -0.63 -3.02
N VAL A 37 -11.71 -1.92 -2.99
CA VAL A 37 -11.40 -2.65 -1.75
C VAL A 37 -9.89 -2.61 -1.53
N HIS A 38 -9.48 -2.15 -0.33
CA HIS A 38 -8.09 -2.07 0.05
C HIS A 38 -7.69 -3.26 0.92
N TYR A 39 -6.69 -3.99 0.45
CA TYR A 39 -6.03 -5.06 1.19
C TYR A 39 -4.54 -4.76 1.32
N ILE A 40 -3.96 -5.21 2.42
CA ILE A 40 -2.51 -5.21 2.60
C ILE A 40 -2.02 -6.64 2.80
N LYS A 41 -0.81 -6.92 2.35
CA LYS A 41 -0.11 -8.16 2.68
C LYS A 41 0.72 -7.92 3.94
N LYS A 42 0.31 -8.51 5.07
CA LYS A 42 1.12 -8.45 6.29
C LYS A 42 2.39 -9.27 6.10
N PRO A 43 3.54 -8.77 6.53
CA PRO A 43 4.74 -9.57 6.61
C PRO A 43 4.53 -10.72 7.61
N THR A 44 5.08 -11.87 7.30
CA THR A 44 5.12 -13.03 8.21
C THR A 44 6.53 -13.22 8.70
N PHE A 45 6.66 -13.47 9.98
CA PHE A 45 7.92 -13.71 10.64
C PHE A 45 8.02 -15.18 11.04
N SER A 46 9.22 -15.70 11.14
CA SER A 46 9.45 -17.06 11.62
C SER A 46 9.98 -17.03 13.06
N LEU A 47 9.35 -17.83 13.93
CA LEU A 47 9.88 -18.10 15.25
C LEU A 47 10.94 -19.21 15.11
N ASN A 48 12.12 -18.98 15.65
CA ASN A 48 13.21 -19.97 15.74
C ASN A 48 13.76 -20.52 14.40
N GLY A 49 13.46 -19.88 13.26
CA GLY A 49 13.93 -20.36 11.96
C GLY A 49 13.32 -21.68 11.48
N ASN A 50 12.29 -22.22 12.18
CA ASN A 50 11.69 -23.52 11.87
C ASN A 50 10.41 -23.44 11.00
N GLY A 51 10.16 -22.29 10.37
CA GLY A 51 9.04 -22.09 9.44
C GLY A 51 7.68 -21.80 10.09
N SER A 52 7.56 -21.77 11.42
CA SER A 52 6.33 -21.37 12.10
C SER A 52 6.06 -19.89 11.85
N ALA A 53 5.07 -19.60 10.99
CA ALA A 53 4.68 -18.22 10.68
C ALA A 53 4.03 -17.56 11.90
N THR A 54 4.46 -16.33 12.21
CA THR A 54 3.88 -15.55 13.30
C THR A 54 3.67 -14.08 12.87
N SER A 55 2.89 -13.33 13.65
CA SER A 55 2.70 -11.91 13.44
C SER A 55 3.97 -11.12 13.83
N MET A 56 4.14 -9.93 13.27
CA MET A 56 5.21 -9.00 13.65
C MET A 56 5.20 -8.70 15.15
N LYS A 57 4.00 -8.50 15.72
CA LYS A 57 3.77 -8.26 17.15
C LYS A 57 4.32 -9.40 17.99
N ASP A 58 3.92 -10.64 17.67
CA ASP A 58 4.32 -11.81 18.44
C ASP A 58 5.80 -12.11 18.28
N TRP A 59 6.34 -11.89 17.08
CA TRP A 59 7.77 -12.04 16.80
C TRP A 59 8.60 -11.03 17.61
N LEU A 60 8.22 -9.75 17.65
CA LEU A 60 8.93 -8.72 18.41
C LEU A 60 8.96 -9.08 19.92
N ARG A 61 7.81 -9.50 20.47
CA ARG A 61 7.73 -9.96 21.86
C ARG A 61 8.58 -11.19 22.11
N HIS A 62 8.55 -12.17 21.20
CA HIS A 62 9.34 -13.39 21.28
C HIS A 62 10.83 -13.09 21.30
N GLU A 63 11.31 -12.27 20.37
CA GLU A 63 12.72 -11.91 20.28
C GLU A 63 13.20 -11.16 21.54
N TRP A 64 12.39 -10.25 22.10
CA TRP A 64 12.72 -9.63 23.39
C TRP A 64 12.74 -10.64 24.54
N LYS A 65 11.74 -11.49 24.67
CA LYS A 65 11.72 -12.54 25.71
C LYS A 65 12.94 -13.46 25.63
N ARG A 66 13.38 -13.75 24.42
CA ARG A 66 14.56 -14.60 24.17
C ARG A 66 15.85 -14.01 24.75
N THR A 67 15.92 -12.69 24.93
CA THR A 67 17.08 -12.02 25.55
C THR A 67 17.22 -12.33 27.05
N GLY A 68 16.18 -12.81 27.71
CA GLY A 68 16.12 -12.94 29.18
C GLY A 68 15.94 -11.61 29.92
N LEU A 69 15.96 -10.48 29.22
CA LEU A 69 15.81 -9.15 29.83
C LEU A 69 14.33 -8.88 30.18
N PRO A 70 14.06 -8.22 31.34
CA PRO A 70 12.70 -7.86 31.70
C PRO A 70 12.14 -6.78 30.79
N PHE A 71 10.82 -6.76 30.57
CA PHE A 71 10.17 -5.73 29.75
C PHE A 71 10.33 -4.29 30.31
N SER A 72 10.60 -4.14 31.59
CA SER A 72 10.92 -2.84 32.21
C SER A 72 12.17 -2.17 31.60
N LYS A 73 13.07 -2.95 31.01
CA LYS A 73 14.27 -2.46 30.34
C LYS A 73 14.03 -1.95 28.92
N THR A 74 12.87 -2.19 28.33
CA THR A 74 12.59 -1.79 26.95
C THR A 74 12.64 -0.28 26.72
N ASN A 75 12.27 0.54 27.72
CA ASN A 75 12.37 2.01 27.61
C ASN A 75 13.83 2.47 27.56
N GLU A 76 14.67 1.92 28.43
CA GLU A 76 16.11 2.18 28.45
C GLU A 76 16.74 1.76 27.13
N ALA A 77 16.48 0.52 26.70
CA ALA A 77 16.97 -0.04 25.47
C ALA A 77 16.58 0.78 24.21
N ALA A 78 15.35 1.28 24.17
CA ALA A 78 14.87 2.11 23.05
C ALA A 78 15.29 3.59 23.17
N GLY A 79 15.89 4.02 24.29
CA GLY A 79 16.25 5.40 24.53
C GLY A 79 15.03 6.34 24.71
N VAL A 80 13.89 5.82 25.20
CA VAL A 80 12.66 6.60 25.39
C VAL A 80 12.33 6.80 26.87
N LYS A 81 11.76 7.95 27.21
CA LYS A 81 11.49 8.33 28.60
C LYS A 81 10.06 8.03 29.07
N ASN A 82 9.18 7.65 28.17
CA ASN A 82 7.76 7.43 28.47
C ASN A 82 7.35 5.96 28.26
N ALA A 83 6.11 5.63 28.56
CA ALA A 83 5.56 4.28 28.40
C ALA A 83 5.32 3.84 26.93
N ALA A 84 6.00 4.45 25.94
CA ALA A 84 5.81 4.15 24.53
C ALA A 84 6.08 2.67 24.21
N THR A 85 7.13 2.10 24.80
CA THR A 85 7.50 0.69 24.57
C THR A 85 6.43 -0.28 25.04
N ARG A 86 5.60 0.10 26.03
CA ARG A 86 4.47 -0.72 26.46
C ARG A 86 3.56 -1.09 25.30
N LYS A 87 3.29 -0.13 24.40
CA LYS A 87 2.43 -0.38 23.23
C LYS A 87 3.13 -1.21 22.15
N TRP A 88 4.46 -1.19 22.08
CA TRP A 88 5.22 -2.01 21.12
C TRP A 88 5.27 -3.49 21.52
N PHE A 89 5.16 -3.76 22.83
CA PHE A 89 5.26 -5.11 23.38
C PHE A 89 3.95 -5.63 23.98
N THR A 90 2.83 -4.89 23.83
CA THR A 90 1.50 -5.40 24.22
C THR A 90 1.02 -6.50 23.31
N ASP A 91 0.11 -7.36 23.78
CA ASP A 91 -0.58 -8.41 23.01
C ASP A 91 -1.99 -8.00 22.60
N ASP A 92 -2.47 -6.83 23.05
CA ASP A 92 -3.79 -6.31 22.73
C ASP A 92 -3.84 -5.57 21.38
N TRP A 93 -4.99 -4.99 21.06
CA TRP A 93 -5.23 -4.24 19.84
C TRP A 93 -4.54 -2.87 19.78
N LEU A 94 -4.03 -2.36 20.92
CA LEU A 94 -3.32 -1.08 21.00
C LEU A 94 -1.89 -1.15 20.46
N TRP A 95 -1.45 -2.35 20.03
CA TRP A 95 -0.11 -2.53 19.49
C TRP A 95 0.14 -1.68 18.26
N TYR A 96 1.29 -1.05 18.20
CA TYR A 96 1.81 -0.44 16.98
C TYR A 96 3.31 -0.70 16.84
N MET A 97 3.74 -0.66 15.58
CA MET A 97 5.12 -0.95 15.21
C MET A 97 6.08 0.12 15.74
N PRO A 98 7.19 -0.26 16.41
CA PRO A 98 8.23 0.67 16.82
C PRO A 98 8.76 1.53 15.67
N PRO A 99 9.09 2.82 15.91
CA PRO A 99 9.82 3.62 14.94
C PRO A 99 11.19 2.99 14.62
N PRO A 100 11.74 3.19 13.40
CA PRO A 100 12.99 2.56 12.97
C PRO A 100 14.18 2.84 13.90
N GLU A 101 14.33 4.06 14.36
CA GLU A 101 15.42 4.47 15.25
C GLU A 101 15.29 3.84 16.66
N ALA A 102 14.06 3.66 17.13
CA ALA A 102 13.83 2.98 18.39
C ALA A 102 14.05 1.47 18.27
N PHE A 103 13.69 0.88 17.13
CA PHE A 103 13.94 -0.52 16.84
C PHE A 103 15.44 -0.80 16.75
N GLU A 104 16.22 0.03 16.05
CA GLU A 104 17.68 -0.08 15.96
C GLU A 104 18.33 -0.16 17.33
N LYS A 105 17.96 0.77 18.23
CA LYS A 105 18.46 0.78 19.61
C LYS A 105 18.05 -0.47 20.41
N LEU A 106 16.80 -0.93 20.24
CA LEU A 106 16.34 -2.18 20.86
C LEU A 106 17.18 -3.38 20.40
N VAL A 107 17.51 -3.44 19.10
CA VAL A 107 18.35 -4.49 18.52
C VAL A 107 19.77 -4.45 19.07
N GLU A 108 20.40 -3.28 19.10
CA GLU A 108 21.73 -3.08 19.65
C GLU A 108 21.79 -3.50 21.12
N TYR A 109 20.89 -2.95 21.94
CA TYR A 109 20.82 -3.26 23.38
C TYR A 109 20.60 -4.76 23.64
N ALA A 110 19.71 -5.41 22.87
CA ALA A 110 19.41 -6.82 23.02
C ALA A 110 20.62 -7.71 22.70
N ASN A 111 21.38 -7.37 21.66
CA ASN A 111 22.57 -8.13 21.27
C ASN A 111 23.78 -7.87 22.17
N GLU A 112 23.85 -6.72 22.84
CA GLU A 112 24.90 -6.38 23.79
C GLU A 112 24.63 -6.94 25.20
N HIS A 113 23.40 -6.86 25.68
CA HIS A 113 23.06 -7.14 27.09
C HIS A 113 22.19 -8.39 27.28
N GLY A 114 21.71 -9.00 26.20
CA GLY A 114 20.94 -10.24 26.27
C GLY A 114 21.79 -11.46 26.67
N MET A 115 21.13 -12.55 27.07
CA MET A 115 21.82 -13.80 27.36
C MET A 115 22.54 -14.31 26.09
N THR A 116 23.64 -15.05 26.28
CA THR A 116 24.34 -15.70 25.16
C THR A 116 23.36 -16.57 24.36
N SER A 117 23.27 -16.32 23.06
CA SER A 117 22.36 -17.00 22.16
C SER A 117 23.09 -17.55 20.94
N GLY A 118 22.63 -18.70 20.44
CA GLY A 118 23.17 -19.32 19.22
C GLY A 118 22.90 -18.54 17.93
N ARG A 119 22.06 -17.48 17.99
CA ARG A 119 21.75 -16.59 16.88
C ARG A 119 21.52 -15.16 17.36
N PRO A 120 21.78 -14.13 16.51
CA PRO A 120 21.49 -12.76 16.87
C PRO A 120 20.01 -12.55 17.25
N TYR A 121 19.75 -11.60 18.14
CA TYR A 121 18.39 -11.15 18.44
C TYR A 121 17.84 -10.31 17.31
N PHE A 122 16.52 -10.34 17.12
CA PHE A 122 15.80 -9.64 16.06
C PHE A 122 16.31 -9.97 14.64
N SER A 123 16.65 -11.22 14.43
CA SER A 123 17.12 -11.76 13.15
C SER A 123 16.01 -12.61 12.48
N MET A 124 15.74 -12.38 11.20
CA MET A 124 14.81 -13.19 10.41
C MET A 124 15.51 -14.40 9.77
N ASP A 125 16.76 -14.27 9.42
CA ASP A 125 17.57 -15.30 8.73
C ASP A 125 18.48 -16.12 9.68
N GLY A 126 18.52 -15.73 10.95
CA GLY A 126 19.39 -16.31 11.97
C GLY A 126 20.85 -15.92 11.87
N LYS A 127 21.24 -15.09 10.89
CA LYS A 127 22.64 -14.73 10.62
C LYS A 127 22.97 -13.31 11.05
N LYS A 128 22.05 -12.35 10.80
CA LYS A 128 22.23 -10.95 11.17
C LYS A 128 20.93 -10.37 11.73
N PRO A 129 20.99 -9.38 12.64
CA PRO A 129 19.83 -8.62 13.03
C PRO A 129 19.23 -7.87 11.84
N LEU A 130 17.91 -7.56 11.89
CA LEU A 130 17.31 -6.62 10.95
C LEU A 130 17.89 -5.22 11.17
N THR A 131 18.20 -4.52 10.06
CA THR A 131 18.51 -3.10 10.11
C THR A 131 17.24 -2.27 10.26
N LYS A 132 17.37 -0.98 10.60
CA LYS A 132 16.22 -0.08 10.69
C LYS A 132 15.51 0.11 9.33
N GLU A 133 16.27 0.08 8.23
CA GLU A 133 15.72 0.18 6.88
C GLU A 133 14.95 -1.09 6.50
N GLU A 134 15.48 -2.27 6.84
CA GLU A 134 14.79 -3.56 6.67
C GLU A 134 13.53 -3.63 7.54
N TRP A 135 13.59 -3.09 8.78
CA TRP A 135 12.44 -2.99 9.67
C TRP A 135 11.37 -2.08 9.11
N GLU A 136 11.71 -0.86 8.65
CA GLU A 136 10.73 0.08 8.10
C GLU A 136 10.04 -0.48 6.83
N LYS A 137 10.75 -1.27 6.02
CA LYS A 137 10.15 -1.98 4.87
C LYS A 137 9.04 -2.97 5.25
N GLN A 138 8.97 -3.39 6.52
CA GLN A 138 7.88 -4.25 7.01
C GLN A 138 6.60 -3.47 7.30
N ARG A 139 6.65 -2.15 7.34
CA ARG A 139 5.48 -1.30 7.55
C ARG A 139 4.57 -1.34 6.33
N ALA A 140 3.26 -1.50 6.57
CA ALA A 140 2.28 -1.31 5.50
C ALA A 140 2.32 0.16 5.05
N LYS A 141 2.61 0.37 3.76
CA LYS A 141 2.65 1.70 3.18
C LYS A 141 1.23 2.21 2.97
N PHE A 142 0.85 3.21 3.71
CA PHE A 142 -0.40 3.94 3.53
C PHE A 142 -0.26 5.34 4.12
N TYR A 143 -0.37 6.33 3.25
CA TYR A 143 -0.39 7.73 3.62
C TYR A 143 -1.79 8.29 3.31
N CYS A 144 -2.47 8.84 4.32
CA CYS A 144 -3.76 9.49 4.14
C CYS A 144 -3.57 11.01 4.11
N PRO A 145 -3.64 11.67 2.95
CA PRO A 145 -3.55 13.12 2.87
C PRO A 145 -4.73 13.78 3.61
N MET A 146 -4.49 14.97 4.16
CA MET A 146 -5.55 15.73 4.82
C MET A 146 -6.69 16.02 3.84
N GLY A 147 -7.93 15.78 4.26
CA GLY A 147 -9.13 16.02 3.45
C GLY A 147 -9.51 14.88 2.50
N VAL A 148 -8.70 13.85 2.35
CA VAL A 148 -9.07 12.65 1.60
C VAL A 148 -9.84 11.69 2.50
N THR A 149 -11.02 11.27 2.03
CA THR A 149 -11.89 10.32 2.73
C THR A 149 -12.02 9.03 1.92
N ASN A 150 -12.80 8.09 2.41
CA ASN A 150 -13.10 6.85 1.70
C ASN A 150 -14.24 6.98 0.66
N VAL A 151 -14.74 8.18 0.43
CA VAL A 151 -15.73 8.48 -0.63
C VAL A 151 -15.15 9.54 -1.55
N TRP A 152 -15.04 9.21 -2.84
CA TRP A 152 -14.39 10.04 -3.85
C TRP A 152 -15.43 10.49 -4.89
N ALA A 153 -15.84 11.75 -4.84
CA ALA A 153 -16.74 12.35 -5.80
C ALA A 153 -15.92 12.81 -7.03
N GLN A 154 -15.91 11.98 -8.08
CA GLN A 154 -15.18 12.23 -9.31
C GLN A 154 -15.97 11.73 -10.50
N PRO A 155 -16.33 12.59 -11.48
CA PRO A 155 -16.94 12.12 -12.72
C PRO A 155 -16.11 11.07 -13.43
N PRO A 156 -16.73 10.13 -14.19
CA PRO A 156 -16.00 9.23 -15.06
C PRO A 156 -15.29 10.01 -16.16
N VAL A 157 -14.29 9.38 -16.76
CA VAL A 157 -13.48 10.00 -17.82
C VAL A 157 -14.38 10.48 -18.97
N ASN A 158 -14.21 11.73 -19.35
CA ASN A 158 -14.87 12.36 -20.48
C ASN A 158 -13.93 13.32 -21.22
N GLY A 159 -14.44 14.01 -22.24
CA GLY A 159 -13.72 15.07 -22.95
C GLY A 159 -12.35 14.63 -23.48
N VAL A 160 -11.34 15.45 -23.21
CA VAL A 160 -9.96 15.28 -23.73
C VAL A 160 -9.18 14.13 -23.08
N GLU A 161 -9.55 13.72 -21.87
CA GLU A 161 -8.91 12.59 -21.20
C GLU A 161 -9.35 11.26 -21.78
N ARG A 162 -10.55 11.18 -22.40
CA ARG A 162 -11.08 9.98 -22.99
C ARG A 162 -10.32 9.63 -24.26
N VAL A 163 -9.68 8.46 -24.29
CA VAL A 163 -9.04 7.92 -25.49
C VAL A 163 -10.10 7.51 -26.49
N LYS A 164 -10.05 8.08 -27.68
CA LYS A 164 -11.02 7.82 -28.76
C LYS A 164 -10.30 7.51 -30.07
N GLU A 165 -10.96 6.69 -30.89
CA GLU A 165 -10.68 6.55 -32.33
C GLU A 165 -11.90 7.07 -33.10
N GLY A 166 -11.71 8.20 -33.77
CA GLY A 166 -12.81 8.97 -34.32
C GLY A 166 -13.75 9.44 -33.19
N LEU A 167 -15.03 9.04 -33.27
CA LEU A 167 -16.04 9.39 -32.27
C LEU A 167 -16.22 8.32 -31.18
N LYS A 168 -15.63 7.13 -31.36
CA LYS A 168 -15.82 6.02 -30.41
C LYS A 168 -14.74 5.98 -29.34
N ALA A 169 -15.13 5.69 -28.09
CA ALA A 169 -14.18 5.40 -27.03
C ALA A 169 -13.49 4.07 -27.30
N VAL A 170 -12.16 4.04 -27.21
CA VAL A 170 -11.36 2.82 -27.38
C VAL A 170 -11.64 1.81 -26.26
N HIS A 171 -11.82 2.31 -25.03
CA HIS A 171 -12.12 1.47 -23.88
C HIS A 171 -13.13 2.18 -22.97
N LEU A 172 -14.26 1.51 -22.69
CA LEU A 172 -15.37 2.12 -21.94
C LEU A 172 -15.03 2.33 -20.45
N ASN A 173 -14.22 1.44 -19.88
CA ASN A 173 -13.88 1.45 -18.45
C ASN A 173 -12.57 2.20 -18.13
N GLN A 174 -12.13 3.12 -19.00
CA GLN A 174 -10.95 3.95 -18.70
C GLN A 174 -11.17 4.68 -17.36
N LYS A 175 -10.19 4.55 -16.45
CA LYS A 175 -10.25 5.19 -15.13
C LYS A 175 -9.69 6.61 -15.18
N PRO A 176 -10.24 7.56 -14.39
CA PRO A 176 -9.70 8.91 -14.28
C PRO A 176 -8.28 8.90 -13.73
N LEU A 177 -7.39 9.67 -14.35
CA LEU A 177 -5.99 9.75 -13.96
C LEU A 177 -5.81 10.21 -12.50
N ASN A 178 -6.62 11.18 -12.05
CA ASN A 178 -6.54 11.70 -10.68
C ASN A 178 -6.82 10.63 -9.62
N ILE A 179 -7.83 9.77 -9.83
CA ILE A 179 -8.12 8.66 -8.89
C ILE A 179 -6.96 7.68 -8.86
N ILE A 180 -6.41 7.30 -10.01
CA ILE A 180 -5.29 6.36 -10.07
C ILE A 180 -4.03 6.97 -9.44
N LYS A 181 -3.75 8.26 -9.69
CA LYS A 181 -2.64 8.96 -9.02
C LYS A 181 -2.80 8.95 -7.50
N MET A 182 -3.96 9.31 -7.01
CA MET A 182 -4.26 9.30 -5.57
C MET A 182 -4.04 7.90 -4.98
N LEU A 183 -4.56 6.84 -5.61
CA LEU A 183 -4.38 5.46 -5.14
C LEU A 183 -2.91 5.05 -5.07
N ILE A 184 -2.12 5.39 -6.08
CA ILE A 184 -0.69 5.08 -6.13
C ILE A 184 0.06 5.89 -5.05
N GLU A 185 -0.24 7.17 -4.92
CA GLU A 185 0.42 8.06 -3.97
C GLU A 185 0.19 7.65 -2.51
N ILE A 186 -1.06 7.30 -2.14
CA ILE A 186 -1.40 6.89 -0.77
C ILE A 186 -0.90 5.49 -0.39
N SER A 187 -0.56 4.64 -1.36
CA SER A 187 -0.24 3.22 -1.12
C SER A 187 1.17 2.81 -1.51
N SER A 188 2.01 3.74 -1.97
CA SER A 188 3.37 3.45 -2.41
C SER A 188 4.32 4.62 -2.18
N ASP A 189 5.63 4.34 -2.15
CA ASP A 189 6.69 5.33 -2.11
C ASP A 189 7.32 5.54 -3.49
N VAL A 190 8.07 6.63 -3.64
CA VAL A 190 8.88 6.87 -4.84
C VAL A 190 9.84 5.70 -5.06
N GLY A 191 9.89 5.20 -6.29
CA GLY A 191 10.73 4.05 -6.67
C GLY A 191 10.05 2.69 -6.51
N ASP A 192 8.89 2.61 -5.87
CA ASP A 192 8.15 1.35 -5.75
C ASP A 192 7.66 0.82 -7.10
N LEU A 193 7.41 -0.47 -7.16
CA LEU A 193 6.82 -1.15 -8.31
C LEU A 193 5.29 -1.21 -8.15
N ILE A 194 4.58 -0.67 -9.14
CA ILE A 194 3.14 -0.80 -9.29
C ILE A 194 2.86 -1.94 -10.28
N TRP A 195 2.03 -2.88 -9.85
CA TRP A 195 1.60 -4.02 -10.67
C TRP A 195 0.09 -3.93 -10.96
N GLU A 196 -0.28 -3.88 -12.24
CA GLU A 196 -1.68 -3.82 -12.70
C GLU A 196 -1.97 -5.00 -13.62
N PRO A 197 -2.58 -6.10 -13.12
CA PRO A 197 -2.80 -7.33 -13.91
C PRO A 197 -3.86 -7.17 -15.01
N PHE A 198 -4.65 -6.09 -15.00
CA PHE A 198 -5.70 -5.78 -15.99
C PHE A 198 -5.54 -4.33 -16.42
N GLY A 199 -4.47 -4.06 -17.20
CA GLY A 199 -3.98 -2.72 -17.48
C GLY A 199 -4.92 -1.82 -18.29
N GLY A 200 -5.77 -2.38 -19.13
CA GLY A 200 -6.64 -1.60 -20.01
C GLY A 200 -5.85 -0.58 -20.82
N LEU A 201 -6.23 0.69 -20.76
CA LEU A 201 -5.48 1.79 -21.38
C LEU A 201 -4.29 2.28 -20.54
N CYS A 202 -3.84 1.51 -19.58
CA CYS A 202 -2.66 1.75 -18.74
C CYS A 202 -2.64 3.17 -18.12
N THR A 203 -3.75 3.60 -17.54
CA THR A 203 -3.78 4.86 -16.78
C THR A 203 -2.80 4.82 -15.61
N GLY A 204 -2.60 3.63 -15.01
CA GLY A 204 -1.60 3.38 -13.98
C GLY A 204 -0.16 3.65 -14.45
N ALA A 205 0.17 3.39 -15.72
CA ALA A 205 1.50 3.67 -16.26
C ALA A 205 1.82 5.17 -16.26
N ILE A 206 0.86 5.99 -16.71
CA ILE A 206 1.00 7.45 -16.72
C ILE A 206 1.12 7.98 -15.28
N ALA A 207 0.23 7.54 -14.40
CA ALA A 207 0.24 7.92 -13.00
C ALA A 207 1.56 7.54 -12.30
N SER A 208 2.03 6.30 -12.50
CA SER A 208 3.28 5.82 -11.92
C SER A 208 4.48 6.61 -12.41
N HIS A 209 4.54 6.89 -13.72
CA HIS A 209 5.62 7.69 -14.30
C HIS A 209 5.66 9.12 -13.73
N GLU A 210 4.50 9.80 -13.63
CA GLU A 210 4.43 11.15 -13.05
C GLU A 210 4.81 11.17 -11.57
N LEU A 211 4.48 10.11 -10.84
CA LEU A 211 4.76 9.96 -9.41
C LEU A 211 6.14 9.29 -9.14
N LYS A 212 6.95 9.03 -10.17
CA LYS A 212 8.28 8.40 -10.07
C LYS A 212 8.23 6.99 -9.44
N ARG A 213 7.26 6.17 -9.84
CA ARG A 213 7.16 4.74 -9.53
C ARG A 213 7.49 3.93 -10.77
N SER A 214 7.98 2.70 -10.57
CA SER A 214 8.09 1.69 -11.62
C SER A 214 6.71 1.07 -11.90
N TYR A 215 6.48 0.60 -13.12
CA TYR A 215 5.17 0.05 -13.50
C TYR A 215 5.30 -1.19 -14.37
N VAL A 216 4.49 -2.20 -14.05
CA VAL A 216 4.31 -3.41 -14.85
C VAL A 216 2.81 -3.70 -14.96
N ALA A 217 2.34 -4.04 -16.14
CA ALA A 217 0.95 -4.42 -16.35
C ALA A 217 0.81 -5.58 -17.34
N ALA A 218 -0.36 -6.23 -17.31
CA ALA A 218 -0.81 -7.15 -18.34
C ALA A 218 -2.13 -6.66 -18.92
N GLU A 219 -2.33 -6.85 -20.22
CA GLU A 219 -3.57 -6.62 -20.94
C GLU A 219 -3.74 -7.72 -21.98
N ILE A 220 -4.85 -8.44 -21.93
CA ILE A 220 -5.10 -9.59 -22.79
C ILE A 220 -5.59 -9.20 -24.19
N ASN A 221 -6.27 -8.05 -24.30
CA ASN A 221 -6.79 -7.57 -25.56
C ASN A 221 -5.71 -6.79 -26.31
N GLU A 222 -5.29 -7.30 -27.46
CA GLU A 222 -4.20 -6.74 -28.26
C GLU A 222 -4.49 -5.31 -28.76
N GLU A 223 -5.72 -5.01 -29.17
CA GLU A 223 -6.10 -3.67 -29.62
C GLU A 223 -5.99 -2.64 -28.47
N THR A 224 -6.51 -3.01 -27.29
CA THR A 224 -6.41 -2.21 -26.09
C THR A 224 -4.96 -2.01 -25.66
N TYR A 225 -4.14 -3.07 -25.70
CA TYR A 225 -2.72 -3.02 -25.41
C TYR A 225 -1.97 -2.07 -26.34
N ASN A 226 -2.20 -2.17 -27.66
CA ASN A 226 -1.57 -1.29 -28.64
C ASN A 226 -2.00 0.18 -28.46
N ALA A 227 -3.27 0.42 -28.14
CA ALA A 227 -3.76 1.76 -27.81
C ALA A 227 -3.11 2.31 -26.52
N ALA A 228 -2.92 1.48 -25.50
CA ALA A 228 -2.23 1.84 -24.27
C ALA A 228 -0.77 2.24 -24.52
N LEU A 229 -0.04 1.46 -25.32
CA LEU A 229 1.35 1.76 -25.71
C LEU A 229 1.44 3.10 -26.48
N LYS A 230 0.54 3.34 -27.42
CA LYS A 230 0.48 4.60 -28.18
C LYS A 230 0.20 5.78 -27.25
N ARG A 231 -0.73 5.62 -26.31
CA ARG A 231 -1.08 6.62 -25.29
C ARG A 231 0.13 6.96 -24.41
N PHE A 232 0.82 5.95 -23.91
CA PHE A 232 1.97 6.14 -23.03
C PHE A 232 3.17 6.77 -23.77
N LYS A 233 3.47 6.33 -24.99
CA LYS A 233 4.50 6.97 -25.84
C LYS A 233 4.20 8.45 -26.08
N LYS A 234 2.94 8.80 -26.39
CA LYS A 234 2.50 10.19 -26.52
C LYS A 234 2.72 10.97 -25.23
N HIS A 235 2.41 10.38 -24.07
CA HIS A 235 2.64 11.02 -22.77
C HIS A 235 4.14 11.29 -22.52
N LEU A 236 5.03 10.35 -22.87
CA LEU A 236 6.47 10.53 -22.72
C LEU A 236 7.05 11.62 -23.63
N SER A 237 6.50 11.78 -24.83
CA SER A 237 6.95 12.77 -25.83
C SER A 237 6.31 14.16 -25.64
N ALA A 238 5.33 14.31 -24.75
CA ALA A 238 4.72 15.60 -24.49
C ALA A 238 5.71 16.55 -23.80
N PRO A 239 5.84 17.82 -24.26
CA PRO A 239 6.68 18.78 -23.58
C PRO A 239 6.17 18.98 -22.15
N ARG A 240 7.06 18.87 -21.16
CA ARG A 240 6.74 19.19 -19.78
C ARG A 240 6.97 20.67 -19.57
N LEU A 241 5.93 21.37 -19.19
CA LEU A 241 6.10 22.73 -18.63
C LEU A 241 6.85 22.52 -17.30
N LEU A 242 8.06 23.07 -17.25
CA LEU A 242 8.91 23.13 -16.04
C LEU A 242 8.28 24.08 -15.02
#